data_fb73846d6db9048e191d993be3e2be0b
#
_entry.id   fb73846d6db9048e191d993be3e2be0b
#
_cell.length_a   1.000
_cell.length_b   1.000
_cell.length_c   1.000
_cell.angle_alpha   90.00
_cell.angle_beta   90.00
_cell.angle_gamma   90.00
#
_symmetry.space_group_name_H-M   'P 1'
#
loop_
_entity.id
_entity.type
_entity.pdbx_description
1 polymer ?
#
loop_
_entity_poly.entity_id
_entity_poly.type
_entity_poly.pdbx_seq_one_letter_code
_entity_poly.pdbx_strand_id
1 'polypeptide(L)'
;MSGTLRVMLAGDSMTQGANGDRTWRYHLWNHLEPGVEGLDFVGPYTDPATTDMIIPVPTDGEAPTAEPTAGGPAGQGEGPEDAAAPALSPEDAEALAELVDHGWPGADGDPGTGEYRDPDFDQDHNAVWGRTLRDAAASIGEEVGRYEPDVLCALIGVNDLLWPIGMDEMEERLRRYVAGAREGNPDVKIVLAEALPIAYADNDPGFALRLYSYNVLVRDLTAELSTERSPVTSVDIAEREKWDVAADTYDGTHPNARGETKIAAAFADVLAEAHGLGGPYPRPLPEPS
;
A
#
# COMPACT_ATOMS: atom_id res chain seq x y z
N MET A 1 25.81 -5.31 21.04
CA MET A 1 24.39 -5.51 21.38
C MET A 1 23.65 -5.44 20.06
N SER A 2 23.24 -6.59 19.50
CA SER A 2 22.36 -6.57 18.33
C SER A 2 21.02 -6.06 18.85
N GLY A 3 20.60 -4.90 18.37
CA GLY A 3 19.27 -4.36 18.66
C GLY A 3 18.24 -5.11 17.84
N THR A 4 16.99 -5.11 18.26
CA THR A 4 15.84 -5.52 17.48
C THR A 4 15.76 -4.65 16.22
N LEU A 5 15.59 -5.25 15.03
CA LEU A 5 15.32 -4.53 13.79
C LEU A 5 13.80 -4.44 13.60
N ARG A 6 13.25 -3.24 13.70
CA ARG A 6 11.82 -2.99 13.53
C ARG A 6 11.50 -2.58 12.11
N VAL A 7 10.60 -3.30 11.46
CA VAL A 7 10.18 -3.06 10.08
C VAL A 7 8.67 -2.82 10.05
N MET A 8 8.24 -1.64 9.59
CA MET A 8 6.84 -1.33 9.36
C MET A 8 6.48 -1.58 7.90
N LEU A 9 5.51 -2.45 7.66
CA LEU A 9 4.98 -2.76 6.34
C LEU A 9 3.65 -2.03 6.17
N ALA A 10 3.66 -0.96 5.37
CA ALA A 10 2.56 -0.03 5.22
C ALA A 10 1.94 -0.09 3.82
N GLY A 11 0.67 0.22 3.72
CA GLY A 11 -0.01 0.25 2.43
C GLY A 11 -1.52 0.20 2.50
N ASP A 12 -2.05 -0.35 1.45
CA ASP A 12 -3.48 -0.58 1.23
C ASP A 12 -3.83 -2.08 1.25
N SER A 13 -4.85 -2.48 0.48
CA SER A 13 -5.30 -3.86 0.34
C SER A 13 -4.20 -4.83 -0.12
N MET A 14 -3.31 -4.40 -1.02
CA MET A 14 -2.21 -5.23 -1.52
C MET A 14 -1.20 -5.58 -0.42
N THR A 15 -1.12 -4.77 0.64
CA THR A 15 -0.25 -5.03 1.80
C THR A 15 -1.01 -5.70 2.93
N GLN A 16 -2.26 -5.32 3.20
CA GLN A 16 -3.07 -5.96 4.24
C GLN A 16 -3.34 -7.42 3.88
N GLY A 17 -3.73 -7.70 2.64
CA GLY A 17 -4.20 -9.01 2.20
C GLY A 17 -5.61 -9.33 2.69
N ALA A 18 -6.24 -10.30 2.06
CA ALA A 18 -7.56 -10.79 2.40
C ALA A 18 -7.50 -11.99 3.36
N ASN A 19 -8.63 -12.28 3.97
CA ASN A 19 -8.83 -13.54 4.69
C ASN A 19 -8.46 -14.74 3.80
N GLY A 20 -7.58 -15.61 4.29
CA GLY A 20 -7.09 -16.78 3.56
C GLY A 20 -5.90 -16.53 2.63
N ASP A 21 -5.43 -15.29 2.47
CA ASP A 21 -4.16 -14.99 1.78
C ASP A 21 -2.96 -15.34 2.67
N ARG A 22 -1.80 -15.53 2.06
CA ARG A 22 -0.52 -15.53 2.80
C ARG A 22 0.01 -14.13 2.99
N THR A 23 -0.18 -13.26 2.03
CA THR A 23 0.39 -11.93 1.86
C THR A 23 1.89 -11.93 1.53
N TRP A 24 2.34 -10.91 0.85
CA TRP A 24 3.78 -10.73 0.60
C TRP A 24 4.59 -10.54 1.90
N ARG A 25 3.94 -10.10 3.00
CA ARG A 25 4.55 -9.93 4.32
C ARG A 25 5.03 -11.27 4.90
N TYR A 26 4.22 -12.35 4.76
CA TYR A 26 4.61 -13.71 5.10
C TYR A 26 5.87 -14.17 4.35
N HIS A 27 5.91 -13.94 3.03
CA HIS A 27 7.06 -14.32 2.22
C HIS A 27 8.32 -13.52 2.58
N LEU A 28 8.16 -12.22 2.87
CA LEU A 28 9.27 -11.37 3.31
C LEU A 28 9.76 -11.77 4.70
N TRP A 29 8.86 -12.08 5.64
CA TRP A 29 9.21 -12.57 6.96
C TRP A 29 10.07 -13.82 6.89
N ASN A 30 9.59 -14.86 6.22
CA ASN A 30 10.29 -16.12 6.07
C ASN A 30 11.66 -16.01 5.36
N HIS A 31 11.82 -14.98 4.53
CA HIS A 31 13.10 -14.70 3.90
C HIS A 31 14.08 -13.98 4.85
N LEU A 32 13.60 -13.03 5.63
CA LEU A 32 14.47 -12.18 6.47
C LEU A 32 14.80 -12.82 7.81
N GLU A 33 13.83 -13.45 8.48
CA GLU A 33 13.94 -13.98 9.85
C GLU A 33 15.16 -14.89 10.07
N PRO A 34 15.48 -15.83 9.16
CA PRO A 34 16.65 -16.68 9.37
C PRO A 34 18.01 -15.96 9.31
N GLY A 35 18.06 -14.77 8.70
CA GLY A 35 19.29 -14.01 8.48
C GLY A 35 19.38 -12.70 9.27
N VAL A 36 18.29 -12.27 9.90
CA VAL A 36 18.18 -10.99 10.61
C VAL A 36 17.82 -11.24 12.07
N GLU A 37 18.83 -11.21 12.94
CA GLU A 37 18.62 -11.43 14.39
C GLU A 37 17.73 -10.33 14.98
N GLY A 38 16.64 -10.75 15.64
CA GLY A 38 15.72 -9.82 16.31
C GLY A 38 14.84 -9.03 15.34
N LEU A 39 14.48 -9.62 14.19
CA LEU A 39 13.48 -9.05 13.29
C LEU A 39 12.14 -8.92 14.03
N ASP A 40 11.48 -7.79 13.87
CA ASP A 40 10.22 -7.42 14.52
C ASP A 40 9.39 -6.62 13.51
N PHE A 41 8.30 -7.18 12.99
CA PHE A 41 7.38 -6.38 12.22
C PHE A 41 6.53 -5.55 13.18
N VAL A 42 6.28 -4.29 12.85
CA VAL A 42 5.57 -3.38 13.75
C VAL A 42 4.46 -2.62 13.03
N GLY A 43 3.37 -2.39 13.73
CA GLY A 43 2.24 -1.64 13.19
C GLY A 43 1.00 -1.71 14.07
N PRO A 44 -0.04 -0.93 13.72
CA PRO A 44 -1.28 -0.88 14.50
C PRO A 44 -2.24 -2.04 14.27
N TYR A 45 -2.01 -2.87 13.23
CA TYR A 45 -2.94 -3.92 12.80
C TYR A 45 -2.23 -5.26 12.70
N THR A 46 -3.02 -6.34 12.86
CA THR A 46 -2.55 -7.73 12.76
C THR A 46 -3.44 -8.58 11.84
N ASP A 47 -4.64 -8.08 11.48
CA ASP A 47 -5.68 -8.88 10.84
C ASP A 47 -5.72 -8.69 9.32
N PRO A 48 -6.07 -9.73 8.55
CA PRO A 48 -6.41 -9.58 7.14
C PRO A 48 -7.72 -8.79 6.98
N ALA A 49 -7.95 -8.29 5.77
CA ALA A 49 -9.24 -7.71 5.45
C ALA A 49 -10.33 -8.78 5.43
N THR A 50 -11.45 -8.48 6.08
CA THR A 50 -12.68 -9.27 6.05
C THR A 50 -13.70 -8.61 5.13
N THR A 51 -14.73 -9.34 4.73
CA THR A 51 -15.82 -8.82 3.87
C THR A 51 -16.50 -7.58 4.46
N ASP A 52 -16.47 -7.41 5.78
CA ASP A 52 -17.06 -6.26 6.47
C ASP A 52 -16.23 -4.98 6.31
N MET A 53 -14.97 -5.09 5.90
CA MET A 53 -14.07 -3.96 5.65
C MET A 53 -14.15 -3.43 4.22
N ILE A 54 -14.84 -4.12 3.33
CA ILE A 54 -15.07 -3.66 1.96
C ILE A 54 -16.08 -2.52 2.02
N ILE A 55 -15.63 -1.32 1.69
CA ILE A 55 -16.54 -0.17 1.56
C ILE A 55 -17.46 -0.48 0.37
N PRO A 56 -18.76 -0.66 0.57
CA PRO A 56 -19.68 -0.85 -0.54
C PRO A 56 -19.59 0.37 -1.46
N VAL A 57 -19.27 0.15 -2.73
CA VAL A 57 -19.42 1.22 -3.73
C VAL A 57 -20.90 1.60 -3.74
N PRO A 58 -21.27 2.88 -3.56
CA PRO A 58 -22.68 3.27 -3.60
C PRO A 58 -23.27 2.91 -4.97
N THR A 59 -24.15 1.93 -4.99
CA THR A 59 -24.82 1.46 -6.23
C THR A 59 -25.93 2.40 -6.72
N ASP A 60 -26.31 3.39 -5.91
CA ASP A 60 -27.40 4.32 -6.24
C ASP A 60 -26.96 5.74 -5.92
N GLY A 61 -26.30 6.43 -6.82
CA GLY A 61 -26.24 7.91 -7.00
C GLY A 61 -26.32 8.85 -5.79
N GLU A 62 -26.29 8.35 -4.56
CA GLU A 62 -26.25 9.15 -3.35
C GLU A 62 -24.80 9.29 -2.86
N ALA A 63 -24.25 10.49 -3.08
CA ALA A 63 -23.02 10.88 -2.42
C ALA A 63 -23.18 10.75 -0.90
N PRO A 64 -22.17 10.22 -0.17
CA PRO A 64 -22.23 10.16 1.28
C PRO A 64 -22.42 11.59 1.82
N THR A 65 -23.59 11.86 2.39
CA THR A 65 -23.85 13.10 3.12
C THR A 65 -23.05 13.04 4.41
N ALA A 66 -21.91 13.72 4.42
CA ALA A 66 -21.22 14.01 5.67
C ALA A 66 -22.18 14.85 6.53
N GLU A 67 -22.66 14.31 7.64
CA GLU A 67 -23.42 15.07 8.60
C GLU A 67 -22.53 16.20 9.16
N PRO A 68 -22.97 17.47 9.14
CA PRO A 68 -22.21 18.55 9.70
C PRO A 68 -22.28 18.49 11.23
N THR A 69 -21.17 18.22 11.87
CA THR A 69 -21.03 18.45 13.31
C THR A 69 -21.15 19.94 13.58
N ALA A 70 -22.19 20.32 14.30
CA ALA A 70 -22.51 21.69 14.65
C ALA A 70 -21.47 22.30 15.62
N GLY A 71 -21.02 23.52 15.31
CA GLY A 71 -20.67 24.49 16.33
C GLY A 71 -19.28 25.12 16.28
N GLY A 72 -19.16 26.28 15.58
CA GLY A 72 -18.12 27.26 15.80
C GLY A 72 -18.32 28.50 14.90
N PRO A 73 -18.10 29.73 15.36
CA PRO A 73 -18.63 30.95 14.74
C PRO A 73 -17.84 31.40 13.50
N ALA A 74 -18.60 32.05 12.61
CA ALA A 74 -18.20 32.59 11.33
C ALA A 74 -16.96 33.49 11.36
N GLY A 75 -15.97 33.18 10.51
CA GLY A 75 -14.97 34.11 10.03
C GLY A 75 -15.00 34.14 8.48
N GLN A 76 -15.30 35.26 7.91
CA GLN A 76 -15.36 35.50 6.46
C GLN A 76 -13.95 35.47 5.88
N GLY A 77 -13.73 34.57 4.93
CA GLY A 77 -12.56 34.54 4.06
C GLY A 77 -12.96 33.77 2.80
N GLU A 78 -13.22 34.50 1.71
CA GLU A 78 -13.44 33.94 0.38
C GLU A 78 -12.11 33.31 -0.11
N GLY A 79 -11.98 31.98 -0.02
CA GLY A 79 -10.99 31.17 -0.73
C GLY A 79 -11.67 30.47 -1.92
N PRO A 80 -10.91 30.03 -2.95
CA PRO A 80 -11.50 29.39 -4.13
C PRO A 80 -12.31 28.17 -3.70
N GLU A 81 -13.50 28.06 -4.29
CA GLU A 81 -14.47 26.99 -4.06
C GLU A 81 -13.79 25.63 -4.18
N ASP A 82 -13.85 24.83 -3.12
CA ASP A 82 -13.59 23.40 -3.15
C ASP A 82 -14.53 22.78 -4.18
N ALA A 83 -14.03 22.57 -5.38
CA ALA A 83 -14.73 21.77 -6.37
C ALA A 83 -14.76 20.34 -5.81
N ALA A 84 -15.93 19.91 -5.36
CA ALA A 84 -16.18 18.54 -5.02
C ALA A 84 -15.67 17.64 -6.17
N ALA A 85 -14.88 16.62 -5.86
CA ALA A 85 -14.42 15.67 -6.86
C ALA A 85 -15.64 15.20 -7.67
N PRO A 86 -15.55 15.15 -9.01
CA PRO A 86 -16.66 14.72 -9.83
C PRO A 86 -17.08 13.30 -9.39
N ALA A 87 -18.36 13.10 -9.19
CA ALA A 87 -18.92 11.78 -8.93
C ALA A 87 -18.53 10.83 -10.08
N LEU A 88 -18.19 9.58 -9.75
CA LEU A 88 -17.95 8.52 -10.75
C LEU A 88 -19.09 8.51 -11.76
N SER A 89 -18.75 8.31 -13.02
CA SER A 89 -19.78 8.01 -14.01
C SER A 89 -20.47 6.69 -13.63
N PRO A 90 -21.75 6.48 -14.03
CA PRO A 90 -22.40 5.19 -13.78
C PRO A 90 -21.63 3.99 -14.35
N GLU A 91 -20.92 4.17 -15.47
CA GLU A 91 -20.05 3.16 -16.08
C GLU A 91 -18.81 2.86 -15.22
N ASP A 92 -18.18 3.88 -14.63
CA ASP A 92 -17.02 3.71 -13.76
C ASP A 92 -17.42 3.09 -12.42
N ALA A 93 -18.61 3.43 -11.91
CA ALA A 93 -19.17 2.82 -10.70
C ALA A 93 -19.53 1.35 -10.92
N GLU A 94 -20.05 0.98 -12.12
CA GLU A 94 -20.35 -0.39 -12.48
C GLU A 94 -19.07 -1.22 -12.69
N ALA A 95 -18.04 -0.65 -13.31
CA ALA A 95 -16.72 -1.30 -13.45
C ALA A 95 -16.04 -1.51 -12.10
N LEU A 96 -16.16 -0.55 -11.18
CA LEU A 96 -15.66 -0.68 -9.82
C LEU A 96 -16.45 -1.71 -9.02
N ALA A 97 -17.79 -1.77 -9.22
CA ALA A 97 -18.64 -2.77 -8.62
C ALA A 97 -18.36 -4.18 -9.16
N GLU A 98 -18.07 -4.34 -10.45
CA GLU A 98 -17.62 -5.61 -11.02
C GLU A 98 -16.28 -6.08 -10.44
N LEU A 99 -15.35 -5.18 -10.18
CA LEU A 99 -14.08 -5.49 -9.49
C LEU A 99 -14.31 -5.96 -8.04
N VAL A 100 -15.40 -5.51 -7.40
CA VAL A 100 -15.76 -5.87 -6.02
C VAL A 100 -16.64 -7.14 -5.98
N ASP A 101 -17.47 -7.40 -7.02
CA ASP A 101 -18.48 -8.48 -7.03
C ASP A 101 -17.93 -9.85 -7.48
N HIS A 102 -16.70 -9.92 -7.95
CA HIS A 102 -16.02 -11.19 -8.21
C HIS A 102 -15.46 -11.74 -6.90
N GLY A 103 -16.36 -12.21 -6.04
CA GLY A 103 -16.09 -12.75 -4.70
C GLY A 103 -14.70 -13.37 -4.54
N TRP A 104 -14.04 -13.11 -3.45
CA TRP A 104 -12.66 -13.46 -3.09
C TRP A 104 -12.24 -14.86 -3.61
N PRO A 105 -11.49 -15.00 -4.71
CA PRO A 105 -11.08 -16.31 -5.21
C PRO A 105 -9.96 -16.97 -4.39
N GLY A 106 -9.47 -16.33 -3.33
CA GLY A 106 -8.53 -16.93 -2.38
C GLY A 106 -9.23 -17.70 -1.26
N ALA A 107 -10.55 -17.59 -1.17
CA ALA A 107 -11.32 -18.18 -0.08
C ALA A 107 -11.72 -19.64 -0.37
N ASP A 108 -10.74 -20.55 -0.48
CA ASP A 108 -10.99 -21.96 -0.17
C ASP A 108 -11.18 -22.17 1.36
N GLY A 109 -11.09 -21.10 2.16
CA GLY A 109 -11.31 -21.04 3.59
C GLY A 109 -12.65 -20.40 3.94
N ASP A 110 -13.22 -20.75 5.07
CA ASP A 110 -14.43 -20.20 5.64
C ASP A 110 -14.34 -18.64 5.66
N PRO A 111 -15.23 -17.92 4.95
CA PRO A 111 -15.16 -16.46 4.85
C PRO A 111 -15.38 -15.72 6.19
N GLY A 112 -15.35 -16.39 7.30
CA GLY A 112 -15.66 -15.86 8.62
C GLY A 112 -14.54 -15.86 9.66
N THR A 113 -13.37 -16.44 9.39
CA THR A 113 -12.35 -16.58 10.45
C THR A 113 -11.49 -15.34 10.65
N GLY A 114 -11.28 -14.50 9.64
CA GLY A 114 -10.40 -13.35 9.73
C GLY A 114 -8.93 -13.73 9.93
N GLU A 115 -8.48 -14.85 9.37
CA GLU A 115 -7.14 -15.39 9.56
C GLU A 115 -6.38 -15.46 8.23
N TYR A 116 -5.06 -15.25 8.28
CA TYR A 116 -4.17 -15.56 7.16
C TYR A 116 -4.04 -17.08 6.99
N ARG A 117 -3.80 -17.53 5.75
CA ARG A 117 -3.63 -18.96 5.44
C ARG A 117 -2.56 -19.64 6.28
N ASP A 118 -1.43 -18.98 6.45
CA ASP A 118 -0.31 -19.43 7.27
C ASP A 118 -0.04 -18.35 8.34
N PRO A 119 -0.57 -18.50 9.55
CA PRO A 119 -0.43 -17.50 10.61
C PRO A 119 0.94 -17.51 11.30
N ASP A 120 1.84 -18.41 10.91
CA ASP A 120 3.13 -18.61 11.58
C ASP A 120 4.20 -17.60 11.09
N PHE A 121 3.90 -16.32 11.25
CA PHE A 121 4.80 -15.19 11.00
C PHE A 121 4.39 -14.01 11.87
N ASP A 122 5.25 -12.99 11.97
CA ASP A 122 4.89 -11.75 12.62
C ASP A 122 3.92 -10.96 11.74
N GLN A 123 2.67 -10.83 12.20
CA GLN A 123 1.54 -10.33 11.43
C GLN A 123 1.37 -8.81 11.54
N ASP A 124 2.14 -8.13 12.37
CA ASP A 124 2.04 -6.69 12.56
C ASP A 124 2.23 -5.92 11.25
N HIS A 125 1.35 -4.95 10.99
CA HIS A 125 1.41 -4.13 9.79
C HIS A 125 0.72 -2.78 9.97
N ASN A 126 0.95 -1.88 9.00
CA ASN A 126 0.28 -0.59 8.87
C ASN A 126 -0.41 -0.45 7.52
N ALA A 127 -1.31 -1.37 7.22
CA ALA A 127 -2.04 -1.38 5.96
C ALA A 127 -3.54 -1.51 6.21
N VAL A 128 -4.34 -0.80 5.39
CA VAL A 128 -5.81 -0.82 5.47
C VAL A 128 -6.38 -0.89 4.07
N TRP A 129 -7.31 -1.80 3.84
CA TRP A 129 -8.01 -1.97 2.58
C TRP A 129 -8.63 -0.66 2.08
N GLY A 130 -8.39 -0.31 0.81
CA GLY A 130 -8.88 0.92 0.22
C GLY A 130 -8.17 2.21 0.67
N ARG A 131 -7.17 2.12 1.54
CA ARG A 131 -6.45 3.29 2.06
C ARG A 131 -5.81 4.08 0.93
N THR A 132 -6.03 5.39 0.93
CA THR A 132 -5.36 6.31 0.02
C THR A 132 -4.04 6.82 0.61
N LEU A 133 -3.17 7.32 -0.25
CA LEU A 133 -1.94 8.01 0.18
C LEU A 133 -2.28 9.25 1.03
N ARG A 134 -3.41 9.93 0.73
CA ARG A 134 -3.90 11.05 1.55
C ARG A 134 -4.13 10.62 3.00
N ASP A 135 -4.83 9.52 3.20
CA ASP A 135 -5.19 9.03 4.53
C ASP A 135 -3.95 8.48 5.25
N ALA A 136 -3.08 7.77 4.53
CA ALA A 136 -1.80 7.32 5.06
C ALA A 136 -0.90 8.49 5.51
N ALA A 137 -0.82 9.56 4.72
CA ALA A 137 -0.03 10.75 5.07
C ALA A 137 -0.56 11.51 6.30
N ALA A 138 -1.86 11.35 6.61
CA ALA A 138 -2.45 11.99 7.79
C ALA A 138 -2.08 11.31 9.12
N SER A 139 -1.78 10.00 9.11
CA SER A 139 -1.55 9.19 10.31
C SER A 139 -0.11 8.71 10.49
N ILE A 140 0.68 8.65 9.43
CA ILE A 140 2.00 8.01 9.44
C ILE A 140 2.95 8.56 10.50
N GLY A 141 2.89 9.87 10.79
CA GLY A 141 3.75 10.50 11.79
C GLY A 141 3.49 9.97 13.20
N GLU A 142 2.23 9.83 13.58
CA GLU A 142 1.85 9.25 14.87
C GLU A 142 2.20 7.75 14.93
N GLU A 143 1.93 7.01 13.86
CA GLU A 143 2.18 5.57 13.77
C GLU A 143 3.67 5.26 13.85
N VAL A 144 4.50 5.96 13.08
CA VAL A 144 5.96 5.82 13.14
C VAL A 144 6.51 6.25 14.51
N GLY A 145 6.00 7.33 15.08
CA GLY A 145 6.40 7.78 16.41
C GLY A 145 6.03 6.80 17.53
N ARG A 146 4.93 6.06 17.37
CA ARG A 146 4.46 5.07 18.34
C ARG A 146 5.23 3.74 18.25
N TYR A 147 5.47 3.26 17.03
CA TYR A 147 6.05 1.94 16.78
C TYR A 147 7.56 1.98 16.55
N GLU A 148 8.13 3.17 16.33
CA GLU A 148 9.56 3.43 16.16
C GLU A 148 10.26 2.46 15.19
N PRO A 149 9.76 2.29 13.93
CA PRO A 149 10.40 1.41 12.96
C PRO A 149 11.76 1.96 12.54
N ASP A 150 12.74 1.07 12.36
CA ASP A 150 14.01 1.38 11.71
C ASP A 150 13.85 1.51 10.18
N VAL A 151 12.88 0.75 9.64
CA VAL A 151 12.58 0.71 8.20
C VAL A 151 11.08 0.77 7.99
N LEU A 152 10.63 1.64 7.09
CA LEU A 152 9.25 1.73 6.60
C LEU A 152 9.22 1.30 5.13
N CYS A 153 8.58 0.18 4.84
CA CYS A 153 8.29 -0.29 3.48
C CYS A 153 6.84 0.02 3.14
N ALA A 154 6.58 0.78 2.09
CA ALA A 154 5.24 1.20 1.72
C ALA A 154 4.91 0.87 0.25
N LEU A 155 3.77 0.23 0.04
CA LEU A 155 3.10 0.02 -1.25
C LEU A 155 1.73 0.68 -1.16
N ILE A 156 1.60 1.90 -1.73
CA ILE A 156 0.43 2.77 -1.54
C ILE A 156 0.25 3.71 -2.75
N GLY A 157 -0.94 4.21 -2.96
CA GLY A 157 -1.25 5.26 -3.93
C GLY A 157 -2.14 4.81 -5.08
N VAL A 158 -2.28 3.51 -5.33
CA VAL A 158 -3.15 3.01 -6.41
C VAL A 158 -4.60 3.45 -6.23
N ASN A 159 -5.10 3.49 -4.99
CA ASN A 159 -6.46 3.91 -4.68
C ASN A 159 -6.70 5.41 -4.96
N ASP A 160 -5.68 6.26 -4.79
CA ASP A 160 -5.78 7.67 -5.18
C ASP A 160 -5.96 7.82 -6.69
N LEU A 161 -5.32 6.96 -7.49
CA LEU A 161 -5.30 7.04 -8.94
C LEU A 161 -6.61 6.59 -9.59
N LEU A 162 -7.49 5.90 -8.88
CA LEU A 162 -8.83 5.54 -9.35
C LEU A 162 -9.70 6.80 -9.58
N TRP A 163 -9.37 7.91 -8.95
CA TRP A 163 -10.03 9.20 -9.09
C TRP A 163 -9.27 10.13 -10.02
N PRO A 164 -9.93 11.08 -10.69
CA PRO A 164 -9.24 12.16 -11.40
C PRO A 164 -8.46 13.05 -10.42
N ILE A 165 -7.16 12.77 -10.29
CA ILE A 165 -6.26 13.51 -9.40
C ILE A 165 -5.09 14.10 -10.19
N GLY A 166 -4.70 15.32 -9.85
CA GLY A 166 -3.50 15.95 -10.39
C GLY A 166 -2.22 15.41 -9.79
N MET A 167 -1.15 15.35 -10.58
CA MET A 167 0.15 14.89 -10.07
C MET A 167 0.76 15.86 -9.05
N ASP A 168 0.43 17.14 -9.11
CA ASP A 168 0.86 18.12 -8.09
C ASP A 168 0.29 17.77 -6.71
N GLU A 169 -0.95 17.29 -6.65
CA GLU A 169 -1.56 16.83 -5.41
C GLU A 169 -0.96 15.51 -4.93
N MET A 170 -0.66 14.58 -5.85
CA MET A 170 0.04 13.33 -5.52
C MET A 170 1.45 13.61 -4.98
N GLU A 171 2.15 14.58 -5.57
CA GLU A 171 3.45 15.03 -5.06
C GLU A 171 3.34 15.56 -3.63
N GLU A 172 2.36 16.42 -3.36
CA GLU A 172 2.15 16.96 -2.03
C GLU A 172 1.84 15.86 -1.01
N ARG A 173 1.03 14.87 -1.37
CA ARG A 173 0.73 13.70 -0.52
C ARG A 173 1.97 12.87 -0.21
N LEU A 174 2.81 12.56 -1.23
CA LEU A 174 4.07 11.84 -1.04
C LEU A 174 5.05 12.61 -0.15
N ARG A 175 5.20 13.91 -0.37
CA ARG A 175 6.04 14.77 0.48
C ARG A 175 5.57 14.79 1.93
N ARG A 176 4.26 14.91 2.15
CA ARG A 176 3.69 14.84 3.50
C ARG A 176 3.90 13.47 4.14
N TYR A 177 3.75 12.39 3.38
CA TYR A 177 3.97 11.04 3.88
C TYR A 177 5.40 10.84 4.38
N VAL A 178 6.40 11.20 3.57
CA VAL A 178 7.81 11.12 3.95
C VAL A 178 8.14 12.07 5.12
N ALA A 179 7.63 13.29 5.08
CA ALA A 179 7.84 14.27 6.18
C ALA A 179 7.22 13.76 7.49
N GLY A 180 5.99 13.27 7.46
CA GLY A 180 5.32 12.70 8.63
C GLY A 180 6.07 11.50 9.21
N ALA A 181 6.53 10.58 8.37
CA ALA A 181 7.35 9.46 8.84
C ALA A 181 8.61 9.94 9.58
N ARG A 182 9.27 10.98 9.08
CA ARG A 182 10.46 11.59 9.73
C ARG A 182 10.13 12.40 10.97
N GLU A 183 8.93 12.94 11.09
CA GLU A 183 8.47 13.56 12.34
C GLU A 183 8.33 12.51 13.44
N GLY A 184 7.86 11.31 13.10
CA GLY A 184 7.77 10.18 14.02
C GLY A 184 9.15 9.59 14.38
N ASN A 185 9.99 9.33 13.38
CA ASN A 185 11.36 8.86 13.56
C ASN A 185 12.29 9.52 12.52
N PRO A 186 13.15 10.48 12.93
CA PRO A 186 14.02 11.20 12.00
C PRO A 186 15.12 10.34 11.37
N ASP A 187 15.33 9.12 11.84
CA ASP A 187 16.34 8.18 11.34
C ASP A 187 15.72 7.02 10.52
N VAL A 188 14.39 7.01 10.33
CA VAL A 188 13.69 5.95 9.60
C VAL A 188 14.18 5.85 8.15
N LYS A 189 14.53 4.65 7.74
CA LYS A 189 14.79 4.33 6.32
C LYS A 189 13.46 4.06 5.64
N ILE A 190 13.26 4.61 4.46
CA ILE A 190 11.97 4.52 3.76
C ILE A 190 12.17 3.84 2.41
N VAL A 191 11.39 2.81 2.14
CA VAL A 191 11.30 2.13 0.85
C VAL A 191 9.89 2.33 0.30
N LEU A 192 9.77 3.10 -0.79
CA LEU A 192 8.48 3.37 -1.45
C LEU A 192 8.37 2.54 -2.71
N ALA A 193 7.37 1.68 -2.78
CA ALA A 193 7.07 0.96 -4.01
C ALA A 193 6.33 1.85 -5.00
N GLU A 194 6.67 1.71 -6.28
CA GLU A 194 5.85 2.18 -7.38
C GLU A 194 4.51 1.42 -7.37
N ALA A 195 3.42 2.07 -7.74
CA ALA A 195 2.13 1.42 -7.83
C ALA A 195 2.15 0.34 -8.92
N LEU A 196 1.61 -0.83 -8.60
CA LEU A 196 1.53 -1.94 -9.53
C LEU A 196 0.47 -1.70 -10.60
N PRO A 197 0.73 -2.14 -11.84
CA PRO A 197 -0.32 -2.21 -12.86
C PRO A 197 -1.46 -3.13 -12.41
N ILE A 198 -2.68 -2.68 -12.68
CA ILE A 198 -3.93 -3.42 -12.45
C ILE A 198 -4.75 -3.48 -13.72
N ALA A 199 -5.68 -4.42 -13.86
CA ALA A 199 -6.48 -4.62 -15.06
C ALA A 199 -7.30 -3.38 -15.47
N TYR A 200 -7.60 -2.49 -14.52
CA TYR A 200 -8.29 -1.24 -14.81
C TYR A 200 -7.52 -0.35 -15.80
N ALA A 201 -6.18 -0.42 -15.79
CA ALA A 201 -5.33 0.33 -16.72
C ALA A 201 -5.52 -0.07 -18.19
N ASP A 202 -5.94 -1.30 -18.47
CA ASP A 202 -6.17 -1.80 -19.82
C ASP A 202 -7.41 -1.17 -20.45
N ASN A 203 -8.37 -0.74 -19.65
CA ASN A 203 -9.66 -0.22 -20.07
C ASN A 203 -9.80 1.30 -19.88
N ASP A 204 -8.97 1.93 -19.05
CA ASP A 204 -8.95 3.38 -18.81
C ASP A 204 -7.57 3.98 -19.13
N PRO A 205 -7.40 4.58 -20.34
CA PRO A 205 -6.16 5.26 -20.71
C PRO A 205 -5.81 6.44 -19.75
N GLY A 206 -6.79 7.06 -19.13
CA GLY A 206 -6.60 8.13 -18.15
C GLY A 206 -5.96 7.59 -16.88
N PHE A 207 -6.46 6.48 -16.38
CA PHE A 207 -5.84 5.77 -15.25
C PHE A 207 -4.42 5.29 -15.59
N ALA A 208 -4.24 4.66 -16.75
CA ALA A 208 -2.91 4.20 -17.19
C ALA A 208 -1.88 5.35 -17.24
N LEU A 209 -2.30 6.54 -17.70
CA LEU A 209 -1.46 7.73 -17.69
C LEU A 209 -1.17 8.22 -16.28
N ARG A 210 -2.16 8.25 -15.39
CA ARG A 210 -1.98 8.62 -13.97
C ARG A 210 -1.02 7.66 -13.28
N LEU A 211 -1.18 6.35 -13.49
CA LEU A 211 -0.32 5.32 -12.94
C LEU A 211 1.15 5.51 -13.38
N TYR A 212 1.36 5.68 -14.69
CA TYR A 212 2.70 5.95 -15.22
C TYR A 212 3.31 7.22 -14.61
N SER A 213 2.53 8.31 -14.58
CA SER A 213 3.00 9.60 -14.05
C SER A 213 3.31 9.54 -12.56
N TYR A 214 2.50 8.83 -11.80
CA TYR A 214 2.74 8.58 -10.37
C TYR A 214 4.03 7.79 -10.14
N ASN A 215 4.28 6.75 -10.92
CA ASN A 215 5.49 5.95 -10.79
C ASN A 215 6.75 6.76 -11.14
N VAL A 216 6.69 7.65 -12.15
CA VAL A 216 7.76 8.62 -12.41
C VAL A 216 7.96 9.54 -11.21
N LEU A 217 6.87 10.06 -10.65
CA LEU A 217 6.92 10.94 -9.49
C LEU A 217 7.54 10.26 -8.25
N VAL A 218 7.19 9.00 -7.98
CA VAL A 218 7.79 8.22 -6.88
C VAL A 218 9.31 8.14 -7.05
N ARG A 219 9.80 7.79 -8.24
CA ARG A 219 11.25 7.72 -8.52
C ARG A 219 11.95 9.05 -8.30
N ASP A 220 11.40 10.11 -8.86
CA ASP A 220 12.01 11.44 -8.78
C ASP A 220 12.04 11.96 -7.34
N LEU A 221 10.93 11.82 -6.61
CA LEU A 221 10.83 12.27 -5.22
C LEU A 221 11.69 11.45 -4.26
N THR A 222 11.79 10.14 -4.44
CA THR A 222 12.67 9.33 -3.59
C THR A 222 14.13 9.76 -3.74
N ALA A 223 14.57 10.07 -4.95
CA ALA A 223 15.92 10.59 -5.19
C ALA A 223 16.13 11.99 -4.58
N GLU A 224 15.13 12.88 -4.70
CA GLU A 224 15.19 14.24 -4.15
C GLU A 224 15.15 14.25 -2.60
N LEU A 225 14.25 13.46 -2.02
CA LEU A 225 14.00 13.45 -0.58
C LEU A 225 14.98 12.59 0.21
N SER A 226 15.79 11.76 -0.44
CA SER A 226 16.75 10.89 0.24
C SER A 226 17.83 11.71 0.95
N THR A 227 18.15 11.34 2.19
CA THR A 227 19.21 11.95 2.99
C THR A 227 20.10 10.86 3.61
N GLU A 228 21.31 11.19 4.03
CA GLU A 228 22.18 10.23 4.73
C GLU A 228 21.56 9.71 6.03
N ARG A 229 20.81 10.55 6.74
CA ARG A 229 20.20 10.21 8.02
C ARG A 229 18.94 9.33 7.84
N SER A 230 18.14 9.66 6.86
CA SER A 230 16.88 8.97 6.54
C SER A 230 16.82 8.78 5.03
N PRO A 231 17.47 7.71 4.52
CA PRO A 231 17.46 7.42 3.10
C PRO A 231 16.06 7.02 2.64
N VAL A 232 15.68 7.49 1.44
CA VAL A 232 14.46 7.10 0.75
C VAL A 232 14.84 6.40 -0.54
N THR A 233 14.29 5.23 -0.77
CA THR A 233 14.60 4.38 -1.93
C THR A 233 13.30 3.96 -2.60
N SER A 234 13.24 4.00 -3.93
CA SER A 234 12.11 3.44 -4.68
C SER A 234 12.31 1.97 -5.01
N VAL A 235 11.23 1.24 -5.16
CA VAL A 235 11.22 -0.11 -5.71
C VAL A 235 10.21 -0.24 -6.84
N ASP A 236 10.70 -0.54 -8.05
CA ASP A 236 9.89 -0.89 -9.21
C ASP A 236 9.68 -2.41 -9.23
N ILE A 237 8.61 -2.85 -8.58
CA ILE A 237 8.25 -4.27 -8.49
C ILE A 237 7.91 -4.82 -9.89
N ALA A 238 7.19 -4.02 -10.69
CA ALA A 238 6.70 -4.45 -11.99
C ALA A 238 7.84 -4.78 -12.96
N GLU A 239 8.86 -3.93 -13.02
CA GLU A 239 10.01 -4.17 -13.90
C GLU A 239 10.94 -5.26 -13.35
N ARG A 240 11.22 -5.24 -12.02
CA ARG A 240 12.13 -6.21 -11.39
C ARG A 240 11.63 -7.64 -11.53
N GLU A 241 10.34 -7.86 -11.26
CA GLU A 241 9.75 -9.19 -11.18
C GLU A 241 8.91 -9.56 -12.42
N LYS A 242 8.91 -8.70 -13.45
CA LYS A 242 8.11 -8.91 -14.66
C LYS A 242 6.65 -9.17 -14.30
N TRP A 243 6.05 -8.19 -13.66
CA TRP A 243 4.65 -8.25 -13.26
C TRP A 243 3.72 -8.47 -14.44
N ASP A 244 2.84 -9.44 -14.31
CA ASP A 244 1.82 -9.78 -15.30
C ASP A 244 0.48 -9.82 -14.57
N VAL A 245 -0.37 -8.83 -14.83
CA VAL A 245 -1.65 -8.68 -14.13
C VAL A 245 -2.49 -9.96 -14.16
N ALA A 246 -2.57 -10.61 -15.34
CA ALA A 246 -3.39 -11.80 -15.49
C ALA A 246 -2.82 -13.04 -14.76
N ALA A 247 -1.51 -13.10 -14.56
CA ALA A 247 -0.84 -14.24 -13.94
C ALA A 247 -0.55 -14.02 -12.44
N ASP A 248 -0.43 -12.77 -12.00
CA ASP A 248 0.05 -12.40 -10.68
C ASP A 248 -1.06 -11.86 -9.76
N THR A 249 -2.27 -11.70 -10.28
CA THR A 249 -3.43 -11.27 -9.49
C THR A 249 -4.56 -12.30 -9.57
N TYR A 250 -5.47 -12.28 -8.59
CA TYR A 250 -6.63 -13.16 -8.61
C TYR A 250 -7.89 -12.48 -9.18
N ASP A 251 -7.96 -11.14 -9.15
CA ASP A 251 -9.12 -10.36 -9.58
C ASP A 251 -8.74 -9.22 -10.55
N GLY A 252 -7.51 -9.21 -11.04
CA GLY A 252 -6.98 -8.13 -11.88
C GLY A 252 -6.37 -6.97 -11.08
N THR A 253 -6.44 -7.01 -9.74
CA THR A 253 -5.92 -5.96 -8.84
C THR A 253 -5.04 -6.54 -7.74
N HIS A 254 -5.59 -7.47 -6.97
CA HIS A 254 -4.95 -7.99 -5.77
C HIS A 254 -4.04 -9.16 -6.08
N PRO A 255 -2.85 -9.21 -5.47
CA PRO A 255 -1.86 -10.24 -5.76
C PRO A 255 -2.36 -11.63 -5.34
N ASN A 256 -2.22 -12.60 -6.22
CA ASN A 256 -2.31 -14.02 -5.85
C ASN A 256 -0.98 -14.49 -5.26
N ALA A 257 -0.87 -15.77 -4.86
CA ALA A 257 0.33 -16.31 -4.22
C ALA A 257 1.63 -16.08 -5.03
N ARG A 258 1.54 -16.03 -6.37
CA ARG A 258 2.68 -15.70 -7.23
C ARG A 258 3.02 -14.21 -7.15
N GLY A 259 2.02 -13.36 -7.20
CA GLY A 259 2.17 -11.90 -7.06
C GLY A 259 2.74 -11.52 -5.69
N GLU A 260 2.24 -12.13 -4.62
CA GLU A 260 2.75 -11.94 -3.26
C GLU A 260 4.25 -12.27 -3.15
N THR A 261 4.66 -13.40 -3.75
CA THR A 261 6.08 -13.79 -3.78
C THR A 261 6.94 -12.77 -4.53
N LYS A 262 6.43 -12.22 -5.64
CA LYS A 262 7.11 -11.19 -6.43
C LYS A 262 7.28 -9.88 -5.66
N ILE A 263 6.23 -9.43 -4.97
CA ILE A 263 6.29 -8.21 -4.15
C ILE A 263 7.33 -8.40 -3.03
N ALA A 264 7.30 -9.52 -2.32
CA ALA A 264 8.26 -9.83 -1.28
C ALA A 264 9.70 -9.85 -1.80
N ALA A 265 9.92 -10.47 -2.96
CA ALA A 265 11.23 -10.58 -3.58
C ALA A 265 11.81 -9.22 -3.96
N ALA A 266 11.00 -8.34 -4.54
CA ALA A 266 11.44 -7.00 -4.91
C ALA A 266 11.79 -6.14 -3.69
N PHE A 267 10.98 -6.19 -2.61
CA PHE A 267 11.32 -5.52 -1.36
C PHE A 267 12.58 -6.10 -0.71
N ALA A 268 12.71 -7.42 -0.64
CA ALA A 268 13.89 -8.07 -0.07
C ALA A 268 15.18 -7.68 -0.79
N ASP A 269 15.15 -7.67 -2.12
CA ASP A 269 16.31 -7.27 -2.93
C ASP A 269 16.71 -5.81 -2.67
N VAL A 270 15.75 -4.88 -2.60
CA VAL A 270 16.03 -3.46 -2.28
C VAL A 270 16.52 -3.29 -0.84
N LEU A 271 15.95 -4.02 0.12
CA LEU A 271 16.43 -4.01 1.50
C LEU A 271 17.87 -4.48 1.60
N ALA A 272 18.25 -5.53 0.87
CA ALA A 272 19.63 -6.02 0.81
C ALA A 272 20.56 -5.04 0.07
N GLU A 273 20.16 -4.55 -1.10
CA GLU A 273 20.98 -3.69 -1.98
C GLU A 273 21.23 -2.30 -1.36
N ALA A 274 20.17 -1.65 -0.88
CA ALA A 274 20.25 -0.25 -0.45
C ALA A 274 20.51 -0.09 1.05
N HIS A 275 20.10 -1.06 1.86
CA HIS A 275 20.13 -0.93 3.32
C HIS A 275 20.99 -1.99 4.01
N GLY A 276 21.48 -3.00 3.28
CA GLY A 276 22.29 -4.09 3.83
C GLY A 276 21.51 -4.98 4.79
N LEU A 277 20.19 -5.09 4.61
CA LEU A 277 19.29 -5.86 5.47
C LEU A 277 18.89 -7.16 4.78
N GLY A 278 19.16 -8.27 5.43
CA GLY A 278 18.99 -9.60 4.84
C GLY A 278 19.93 -9.87 3.67
N GLY A 279 19.51 -10.72 2.75
CA GLY A 279 20.18 -11.04 1.49
C GLY A 279 19.23 -10.93 0.31
N PRO A 280 19.73 -11.08 -0.93
CA PRO A 280 18.86 -11.09 -2.11
C PRO A 280 17.88 -12.27 -2.04
N TYR A 281 16.67 -12.05 -2.53
CA TYR A 281 15.65 -13.10 -2.56
C TYR A 281 16.09 -14.25 -3.48
N PRO A 282 15.82 -15.52 -3.14
CA PRO A 282 16.24 -16.66 -3.97
C PRO A 282 15.69 -16.62 -5.39
N ARG A 283 16.51 -17.02 -6.37
CA ARG A 283 16.11 -17.13 -7.78
C ARG A 283 16.44 -18.55 -8.31
N PRO A 284 15.57 -19.20 -9.15
CA PRO A 284 14.24 -18.69 -9.54
C PRO A 284 13.30 -18.53 -8.33
N LEU A 285 12.26 -17.70 -8.46
CA LEU A 285 11.26 -17.59 -7.40
C LEU A 285 10.66 -18.96 -7.09
N PRO A 286 10.38 -19.25 -5.82
CA PRO A 286 9.70 -20.51 -5.45
C PRO A 286 8.34 -20.61 -6.14
N GLU A 287 7.97 -21.82 -6.53
CA GLU A 287 6.63 -22.07 -7.06
C GLU A 287 5.59 -21.79 -5.96
N PRO A 288 4.45 -21.14 -6.30
CA PRO A 288 3.37 -20.92 -5.36
C PRO A 288 2.86 -22.25 -4.81
N SER A 289 2.77 -22.38 -3.49
CA SER A 289 2.33 -23.60 -2.79
C SER A 289 0.91 -23.45 -2.24
#